data_efcefa31c33f9d0758d27f0079356b29
#
_entry.id   efcefa31c33f9d0758d27f0079356b29
#
_cell.length_a   1.000
_cell.length_b   1.000
_cell.length_c   1.000
_cell.angle_alpha   90.00
_cell.angle_beta   90.00
_cell.angle_gamma   90.00
#
_symmetry.space_group_name_H-M   'P 1'
#
loop_
_entity.id
_entity.type
_entity.pdbx_description
1 polymer ?
#
loop_
_entity_poly.entity_id
_entity_poly.type
_entity_poly.pdbx_seq_one_letter_code
_entity_poly.pdbx_strand_id
1 'polypeptide(L)'
;MVFNSKKLKQGLLSLGHKVSEVMIHDHIEADTDSIRQDNTSKSSNTRKQRVNSMRTFVNRSFKKSTRTHAGTDTPMKPAEAPKPTSQSTQPTQPAKSTKSAQQPATLYRRVNLFRTFAHIFATKKDSSSQSSLQQAQESVFKQYIGWRSVTNPLWCLYGMRVSVIVLSIFGLFMVFSSSSVTMITYGVAPWGQGISQTLYCILGMMGYIFASRVPVAYYRRYVAIIYTVSAVAQFLTFVPGLRREVNGNAGWIAFGPITLQPAEITKLALCIWLPIGLLAAKRAYERVRMRAYIPVAVGLGISLLLVIAGKDLGTALIIILIALIAFYLGGFPTRWLITGMIVASIMVALLVLTSQNRMRRILATLHGCDAKAAKGVCFQAIHAQYAMASGGLLGVGIGNSREKWNYLPYAHNDFIFAIIGEEMGFLVASAVILLYIIIGWCILASALQTESKFISITLMCIATWIVGQGLVNIMVVVQLLPVMGVPMPFVSAGGSSLVMCLVAVGVADGLMRANPRLTAAK
;
A
#
# COMPACT_ATOMS: atom_id res chain seq x y z
N MET A 1 24.16 29.41 17.90
CA MET A 1 23.72 29.48 16.49
C MET A 1 22.21 29.52 16.49
N VAL A 2 21.63 30.70 16.28
CA VAL A 2 20.15 30.89 16.26
C VAL A 2 19.67 30.56 14.87
N PHE A 3 18.96 29.44 14.72
CA PHE A 3 18.37 29.01 13.45
C PHE A 3 17.21 29.94 13.08
N ASN A 4 17.30 30.62 11.96
CA ASN A 4 16.34 31.61 11.48
C ASN A 4 15.07 30.93 10.96
N SER A 5 14.06 30.76 11.82
CA SER A 5 12.80 30.07 11.54
C SER A 5 11.98 30.68 10.39
N LYS A 6 12.19 31.95 10.05
CA LYS A 6 11.52 32.62 8.91
C LYS A 6 11.99 32.11 7.55
N LYS A 7 13.29 31.83 7.38
CA LYS A 7 13.82 31.24 6.13
C LYS A 7 13.36 29.80 5.91
N LEU A 8 13.21 29.02 6.99
CA LEU A 8 12.67 27.65 6.91
C LEU A 8 11.19 27.62 6.53
N LYS A 9 10.38 28.53 7.08
CA LYS A 9 8.97 28.70 6.72
C LYS A 9 8.79 29.15 5.28
N GLN A 10 9.60 30.06 4.79
CA GLN A 10 9.55 30.49 3.38
C GLN A 10 10.01 29.37 2.42
N GLY A 11 11.02 28.59 2.79
CA GLY A 11 11.45 27.41 2.03
C GLY A 11 10.39 26.33 1.97
N LEU A 12 9.71 26.03 3.09
CA LEU A 12 8.62 25.05 3.13
C LEU A 12 7.38 25.50 2.36
N LEU A 13 7.05 26.79 2.39
CA LEU A 13 5.93 27.35 1.61
C LEU A 13 6.23 27.35 0.10
N SER A 14 7.46 27.65 -0.31
CA SER A 14 7.88 27.56 -1.72
C SER A 14 7.94 26.11 -2.22
N LEU A 15 8.35 25.17 -1.37
CA LEU A 15 8.34 23.74 -1.68
C LEU A 15 6.89 23.22 -1.81
N GLY A 16 6.00 23.62 -0.92
CA GLY A 16 4.58 23.28 -0.98
C GLY A 16 3.90 23.82 -2.25
N HIS A 17 4.25 25.02 -2.68
CA HIS A 17 3.74 25.60 -3.93
C HIS A 17 4.25 24.86 -5.17
N LYS A 18 5.53 24.48 -5.20
CA LYS A 18 6.12 23.70 -6.30
C LYS A 18 5.57 22.27 -6.37
N VAL A 19 5.37 21.62 -5.22
CA VAL A 19 4.75 20.27 -5.16
C VAL A 19 3.29 20.33 -5.61
N SER A 20 2.57 21.41 -5.27
CA SER A 20 1.20 21.64 -5.75
C SER A 20 1.13 21.84 -7.27
N GLU A 21 2.09 22.54 -7.88
CA GLU A 21 2.15 22.71 -9.33
C GLU A 21 2.43 21.38 -10.05
N VAL A 22 3.34 20.56 -9.53
CA VAL A 22 3.64 19.24 -10.11
C VAL A 22 2.43 18.31 -10.04
N MET A 23 1.69 18.32 -8.92
CA MET A 23 0.48 17.51 -8.76
C MET A 23 -0.69 18.01 -9.61
N ILE A 24 -0.79 19.32 -9.90
CA ILE A 24 -1.79 19.87 -10.83
C ILE A 24 -1.51 19.39 -12.25
N HIS A 25 -0.25 19.14 -12.60
CA HIS A 25 0.13 18.70 -13.93
C HIS A 25 -0.26 17.25 -14.24
N ASP A 26 -0.12 16.33 -13.28
CA ASP A 26 -0.65 14.94 -13.39
C ASP A 26 -2.17 14.93 -13.66
N HIS A 27 -2.84 16.08 -13.37
CA HIS A 27 -4.25 16.26 -13.57
C HIS A 27 -4.65 16.73 -14.98
N ILE A 28 -3.82 17.53 -15.60
CA ILE A 28 -4.07 18.05 -16.96
C ILE A 28 -3.88 16.92 -17.98
N GLU A 29 -3.02 15.94 -17.68
CA GLU A 29 -2.76 14.79 -18.54
C GLU A 29 -3.99 13.86 -18.66
N ALA A 30 -4.67 13.61 -17.54
CA ALA A 30 -5.90 12.80 -17.54
C ALA A 30 -7.07 13.48 -18.29
N ASP A 31 -7.12 14.82 -18.32
CA ASP A 31 -8.15 15.58 -19.00
C ASP A 31 -7.85 15.76 -20.51
N THR A 32 -6.58 15.82 -20.92
CA THR A 32 -6.21 15.99 -22.34
C THR A 32 -6.41 14.73 -23.16
N ASP A 33 -6.25 13.55 -22.59
CA ASP A 33 -6.51 12.29 -23.30
C ASP A 33 -7.99 11.99 -23.48
N SER A 34 -8.85 12.43 -22.55
CA SER A 34 -10.31 12.37 -22.73
C SER A 34 -10.81 13.33 -23.82
N ILE A 35 -10.13 14.47 -24.02
CA ILE A 35 -10.47 15.49 -25.02
C ILE A 35 -9.91 15.13 -26.41
N ARG A 36 -8.83 14.36 -26.49
CA ARG A 36 -8.28 13.90 -27.78
C ARG A 36 -9.13 12.85 -28.48
N GLN A 37 -9.98 12.13 -27.75
CA GLN A 37 -10.92 11.18 -28.36
C GLN A 37 -12.22 11.84 -28.89
N ASP A 38 -12.52 13.10 -28.50
CA ASP A 38 -13.80 13.75 -28.83
C ASP A 38 -13.68 14.92 -29.83
N ASN A 39 -12.49 15.30 -30.29
CA ASN A 39 -12.30 16.46 -31.14
C ASN A 39 -11.71 16.18 -32.54
N THR A 40 -12.57 15.74 -33.43
CA THR A 40 -12.47 16.11 -34.88
C THR A 40 -13.48 17.17 -35.30
N SER A 41 -13.93 18.06 -34.43
CA SER A 41 -14.63 19.29 -34.84
C SER A 41 -15.01 20.15 -33.64
N LYS A 42 -14.23 21.18 -33.33
CA LYS A 42 -14.69 22.55 -32.97
C LYS A 42 -13.58 23.40 -32.34
N SER A 43 -13.24 24.44 -33.08
CA SER A 43 -12.78 25.78 -32.70
C SER A 43 -11.91 26.04 -31.46
N SER A 44 -10.69 26.56 -31.73
CA SER A 44 -9.63 26.99 -30.82
C SER A 44 -9.98 28.14 -29.82
N ASN A 45 -11.13 28.76 -29.91
CA ASN A 45 -11.48 29.92 -29.07
C ASN A 45 -12.05 29.54 -27.68
N THR A 46 -12.69 28.41 -27.56
CA THR A 46 -13.26 27.93 -26.26
C THR A 46 -12.18 27.51 -25.28
N ARG A 47 -11.02 27.13 -25.77
CA ARG A 47 -9.89 26.65 -24.96
C ARG A 47 -9.21 27.78 -24.17
N LYS A 48 -9.04 28.96 -24.79
CA LYS A 48 -8.44 30.14 -24.11
C LYS A 48 -9.34 30.71 -23.01
N GLN A 49 -10.66 30.68 -23.19
CA GLN A 49 -11.60 31.13 -22.16
C GLN A 49 -11.65 30.22 -20.93
N ARG A 50 -11.58 28.91 -21.08
CA ARG A 50 -11.56 27.96 -19.93
C ARG A 50 -10.27 28.05 -19.09
N VAL A 51 -9.12 28.22 -19.74
CA VAL A 51 -7.83 28.36 -19.00
C VAL A 51 -7.80 29.67 -18.22
N ASN A 52 -8.35 30.75 -18.75
CA ASN A 52 -8.41 32.03 -18.04
C ASN A 52 -9.43 32.03 -16.90
N SER A 53 -10.55 31.32 -17.01
CA SER A 53 -11.52 31.17 -15.91
C SER A 53 -10.97 30.36 -14.74
N MET A 54 -10.16 29.31 -15.00
CA MET A 54 -9.49 28.54 -13.95
C MET A 54 -8.40 29.35 -13.22
N ARG A 55 -7.61 30.16 -13.96
CA ARG A 55 -6.63 31.06 -13.31
C ARG A 55 -7.30 32.11 -12.42
N THR A 56 -8.47 32.62 -12.79
CA THR A 56 -9.21 33.57 -11.98
C THR A 56 -9.84 32.94 -10.74
N PHE A 57 -10.25 31.68 -10.83
CA PHE A 57 -10.81 30.96 -9.68
C PHE A 57 -9.74 30.63 -8.62
N VAL A 58 -8.55 30.19 -9.04
CA VAL A 58 -7.42 29.92 -8.13
C VAL A 58 -6.97 31.19 -7.42
N ASN A 59 -6.84 32.32 -8.13
CA ASN A 59 -6.45 33.59 -7.51
C ASN A 59 -7.51 34.19 -6.56
N ARG A 60 -8.80 33.91 -6.76
CA ARG A 60 -9.86 34.33 -5.82
C ARG A 60 -9.87 33.52 -4.53
N SER A 61 -9.60 32.22 -4.57
CA SER A 61 -9.52 31.39 -3.37
C SER A 61 -8.34 31.77 -2.47
N PHE A 62 -7.19 32.11 -3.06
CA PHE A 62 -6.02 32.56 -2.30
C PHE A 62 -6.20 33.93 -1.64
N LYS A 63 -6.93 34.86 -2.30
CA LYS A 63 -7.18 36.21 -1.74
C LYS A 63 -8.18 36.22 -0.57
N LYS A 64 -9.00 35.15 -0.42
CA LYS A 64 -9.97 35.01 0.68
C LYS A 64 -9.36 34.44 1.95
N SER A 65 -8.25 33.68 1.84
CA SER A 65 -7.54 33.08 2.97
C SER A 65 -6.59 34.04 3.71
N THR A 66 -6.21 35.15 3.09
CA THR A 66 -5.26 36.12 3.69
C THR A 66 -5.94 37.30 4.38
N ARG A 67 -7.30 37.35 4.44
CA ARG A 67 -8.03 38.52 4.97
C ARG A 67 -8.70 38.31 6.34
N THR A 68 -8.46 37.19 7.03
CA THR A 68 -9.13 36.84 8.30
C THR A 68 -8.20 36.83 9.52
N HIS A 69 -7.07 37.50 9.50
CA HIS A 69 -6.24 37.70 10.70
C HIS A 69 -5.67 39.12 10.75
N ALA A 70 -6.53 40.09 11.16
CA ALA A 70 -6.08 41.38 11.67
C ALA A 70 -7.14 41.95 12.60
N GLY A 71 -6.78 42.13 13.88
CA GLY A 71 -7.48 42.89 14.93
C GLY A 71 -8.21 41.98 15.93
N THR A 72 -7.97 42.03 17.22
CA THR A 72 -7.71 43.12 18.13
C THR A 72 -7.14 42.55 19.43
N ASP A 73 -6.05 43.13 19.90
CA ASP A 73 -5.52 42.97 21.25
C ASP A 73 -6.39 43.72 22.26
N THR A 74 -6.75 43.10 23.38
CA THR A 74 -6.96 43.77 24.66
C THR A 74 -6.68 42.81 25.81
N PRO A 75 -5.97 43.25 26.88
CA PRO A 75 -5.47 42.35 27.92
C PRO A 75 -6.43 42.26 29.09
N MET A 76 -6.64 41.08 29.66
CA MET A 76 -7.27 40.87 30.93
C MET A 76 -6.34 40.23 31.96
N LYS A 77 -6.34 40.83 33.15
CA LYS A 77 -5.58 40.56 34.37
C LYS A 77 -5.90 39.18 34.98
N PRO A 78 -4.99 38.61 35.79
CA PRO A 78 -5.16 37.31 36.42
C PRO A 78 -5.92 37.38 37.75
N ALA A 79 -6.71 36.38 38.04
CA ALA A 79 -7.37 36.18 39.33
C ALA A 79 -6.73 34.99 40.08
N GLU A 80 -6.61 35.19 41.37
CA GLU A 80 -5.92 34.42 42.41
C GLU A 80 -6.48 33.02 42.69
N ALA A 81 -5.55 32.16 43.17
CA ALA A 81 -5.81 30.83 43.71
C ALA A 81 -6.10 30.93 45.24
N PRO A 82 -6.87 30.04 45.84
CA PRO A 82 -6.79 29.79 47.29
C PRO A 82 -6.04 28.49 47.62
N LYS A 83 -5.24 28.61 48.70
CA LYS A 83 -4.37 27.61 49.31
C LYS A 83 -5.16 26.58 50.18
N PRO A 84 -4.50 25.49 50.58
CA PRO A 84 -5.14 24.31 51.17
C PRO A 84 -5.14 24.32 52.69
N THR A 85 -6.09 23.57 53.30
CA THR A 85 -6.10 23.29 54.74
C THR A 85 -5.79 21.81 54.97
N SER A 86 -4.80 21.62 55.83
CA SER A 86 -4.32 20.37 56.42
C SER A 86 -5.25 19.83 57.52
N GLN A 87 -5.40 18.49 57.59
CA GLN A 87 -5.44 17.82 58.91
C GLN A 87 -5.09 16.33 58.84
N SER A 88 -4.24 15.97 59.73
CA SER A 88 -3.62 14.71 60.09
C SER A 88 -4.56 13.72 60.74
N THR A 89 -4.35 12.42 60.60
CA THR A 89 -4.15 11.46 61.71
C THR A 89 -3.91 10.02 61.19
N GLN A 90 -2.83 9.43 61.69
CA GLN A 90 -2.49 7.99 61.67
C GLN A 90 -2.97 7.32 62.97
N PRO A 91 -2.66 6.01 63.26
CA PRO A 91 -2.84 4.73 62.56
C PRO A 91 -3.51 3.65 63.44
N THR A 92 -3.93 2.51 62.90
CA THR A 92 -3.95 1.23 63.64
C THR A 92 -4.08 0.00 62.73
N GLN A 93 -3.18 -0.96 62.90
CA GLN A 93 -3.28 -2.38 62.48
C GLN A 93 -3.64 -3.24 63.74
N PRO A 94 -3.85 -4.59 63.70
CA PRO A 94 -4.25 -5.52 62.61
C PRO A 94 -5.34 -6.55 63.05
N ALA A 95 -5.91 -7.32 62.11
CA ALA A 95 -6.39 -8.67 62.44
C ALA A 95 -6.61 -9.55 61.20
N LYS A 96 -6.30 -10.84 61.37
CA LYS A 96 -6.24 -11.97 60.41
C LYS A 96 -7.61 -12.58 60.10
N SER A 97 -7.59 -13.31 58.93
CA SER A 97 -8.35 -14.53 58.54
C SER A 97 -9.72 -14.29 57.87
N THR A 98 -10.00 -14.85 56.74
CA THR A 98 -10.35 -16.21 56.33
C THR A 98 -10.73 -16.27 54.83
N LYS A 99 -10.51 -17.39 54.23
CA LYS A 99 -10.76 -17.75 52.82
C LYS A 99 -12.23 -17.65 52.40
N SER A 100 -12.52 -17.12 51.23
CA SER A 100 -13.73 -17.48 50.47
C SER A 100 -13.57 -17.11 48.99
N ALA A 101 -14.17 -17.92 48.12
CA ALA A 101 -14.02 -18.06 46.69
C ALA A 101 -14.14 -16.78 45.84
N GLN A 102 -13.26 -16.65 44.87
CA GLN A 102 -13.25 -15.58 43.88
C GLN A 102 -14.05 -15.92 42.61
N GLN A 103 -15.01 -15.07 42.31
CA GLN A 103 -15.46 -14.82 40.93
C GLN A 103 -14.62 -13.71 40.32
N PRO A 104 -14.28 -13.75 39.02
CA PRO A 104 -13.45 -12.72 38.40
C PRO A 104 -14.29 -11.50 38.01
N ALA A 105 -14.09 -10.39 38.71
CA ALA A 105 -14.55 -9.07 38.30
C ALA A 105 -13.70 -8.54 37.13
N THR A 106 -14.34 -8.25 36.01
CA THR A 106 -13.75 -7.58 34.84
C THR A 106 -13.42 -6.12 35.20
N LEU A 107 -12.19 -5.83 35.53
CA LEU A 107 -11.67 -4.48 35.66
C LEU A 107 -11.46 -3.83 34.30
N TYR A 108 -12.35 -2.93 33.90
CA TYR A 108 -12.15 -2.00 32.79
C TYR A 108 -11.06 -0.98 33.17
N ARG A 109 -9.79 -1.33 32.89
CA ARG A 109 -8.68 -0.40 33.06
C ARG A 109 -8.65 0.54 31.84
N ARG A 110 -9.04 1.81 32.03
CA ARG A 110 -8.80 2.87 31.05
C ARG A 110 -7.30 2.92 30.74
N VAL A 111 -6.92 2.44 29.57
CA VAL A 111 -5.53 2.51 29.09
C VAL A 111 -5.30 3.93 28.56
N ASN A 112 -4.47 4.69 29.26
CA ASN A 112 -4.02 6.02 28.79
C ASN A 112 -3.18 5.82 27.52
N LEU A 113 -3.74 6.17 26.36
CA LEU A 113 -3.10 6.05 25.05
C LEU A 113 -1.71 6.72 25.01
N PHE A 114 -1.52 7.82 25.72
CA PHE A 114 -0.24 8.56 25.78
C PHE A 114 0.89 7.77 26.49
N ARG A 115 0.58 7.00 27.54
CA ARG A 115 1.59 6.16 28.20
C ARG A 115 2.00 4.97 27.34
N THR A 116 1.08 4.42 26.54
CA THR A 116 1.38 3.32 25.61
C THR A 116 2.29 3.80 24.48
N PHE A 117 2.11 5.03 23.98
CA PHE A 117 3.00 5.64 22.97
C PHE A 117 4.42 5.85 23.52
N ALA A 118 4.58 6.34 24.75
CA ALA A 118 5.89 6.52 25.37
C ALA A 118 6.64 5.17 25.58
N HIS A 119 5.94 4.08 25.92
CA HIS A 119 6.57 2.76 26.03
C HIS A 119 7.00 2.12 24.71
N ILE A 120 6.40 2.51 23.58
CA ILE A 120 6.78 2.01 22.25
C ILE A 120 8.17 2.55 21.84
N PHE A 121 8.57 3.73 22.33
CA PHE A 121 9.83 4.38 21.99
C PHE A 121 10.95 4.22 23.03
N ALA A 122 10.64 3.78 24.25
CA ALA A 122 11.63 3.60 25.33
C ALA A 122 12.06 2.13 25.46
N THR A 123 13.00 1.68 24.65
CA THR A 123 13.75 0.46 24.92
C THR A 123 14.98 0.77 25.77
N LYS A 124 14.88 0.52 27.08
CA LYS A 124 16.02 0.56 28.00
C LYS A 124 16.94 -0.63 27.72
N LYS A 125 18.18 -0.33 27.46
CA LYS A 125 19.21 -1.29 27.05
C LYS A 125 19.88 -1.85 28.32
N ASP A 126 19.48 -3.06 28.74
CA ASP A 126 20.13 -3.75 29.86
C ASP A 126 21.21 -4.70 29.33
N SER A 127 22.43 -4.52 29.83
CA SER A 127 23.64 -5.24 29.40
C SER A 127 23.67 -6.75 29.74
N SER A 128 22.88 -7.20 30.72
CA SER A 128 22.72 -8.61 31.04
C SER A 128 21.89 -9.40 30.03
N SER A 129 21.09 -8.71 29.22
CA SER A 129 20.30 -9.32 28.13
C SER A 129 21.12 -9.62 26.87
N GLN A 130 22.32 -9.05 26.71
CA GLN A 130 23.13 -9.25 25.51
C GLN A 130 23.79 -10.60 25.43
N SER A 131 24.26 -11.17 26.55
CA SER A 131 24.91 -12.48 26.59
C SER A 131 23.92 -13.61 26.39
N SER A 132 22.72 -13.51 26.97
CA SER A 132 21.64 -14.49 26.75
C SER A 132 21.09 -14.44 25.33
N LEU A 133 21.03 -13.25 24.72
CA LEU A 133 20.65 -13.05 23.32
C LEU A 133 21.66 -13.68 22.35
N GLN A 134 22.95 -13.52 22.61
CA GLN A 134 24.01 -14.13 21.80
C GLN A 134 23.98 -15.68 21.89
N GLN A 135 23.84 -16.24 23.08
CA GLN A 135 23.72 -17.70 23.25
C GLN A 135 22.46 -18.28 22.59
N ALA A 136 21.31 -17.58 22.68
CA ALA A 136 20.08 -18.01 22.02
C ALA A 136 20.17 -17.84 20.50
N GLN A 137 20.82 -16.80 20.00
CA GLN A 137 21.12 -16.65 18.57
C GLN A 137 22.04 -17.76 18.06
N GLU A 138 23.11 -18.08 18.78
CA GLU A 138 23.99 -19.20 18.42
C GLU A 138 23.28 -20.56 18.43
N SER A 139 22.38 -20.80 19.38
CA SER A 139 21.58 -22.04 19.41
C SER A 139 20.63 -22.17 18.24
N VAL A 140 19.98 -21.06 17.83
CA VAL A 140 19.11 -20.99 16.64
C VAL A 140 19.95 -21.17 15.36
N PHE A 141 21.16 -20.58 15.28
CA PHE A 141 22.05 -20.80 14.14
C PHE A 141 22.55 -22.25 14.04
N LYS A 142 22.90 -22.89 15.15
CA LYS A 142 23.35 -24.30 15.16
C LYS A 142 22.26 -25.28 14.70
N GLN A 143 20.99 -24.94 14.85
CA GLN A 143 19.87 -25.78 14.43
C GLN A 143 19.63 -25.77 12.91
N TYR A 144 20.14 -24.73 12.19
CA TYR A 144 19.92 -24.49 10.77
C TYR A 144 21.24 -24.55 9.99
N ILE A 145 21.81 -25.78 9.86
CA ILE A 145 23.03 -26.03 9.09
C ILE A 145 22.68 -26.58 7.70
N GLY A 146 23.45 -26.22 6.67
CA GLY A 146 23.24 -26.65 5.28
C GLY A 146 21.98 -26.08 4.67
N TRP A 147 21.22 -26.86 3.93
CA TRP A 147 19.99 -26.42 3.24
C TRP A 147 18.90 -25.87 4.17
N ARG A 148 18.93 -26.23 5.46
CA ARG A 148 18.00 -25.70 6.46
C ARG A 148 18.28 -24.22 6.78
N SER A 149 19.43 -23.69 6.46
CA SER A 149 19.75 -22.27 6.65
C SER A 149 18.76 -21.34 5.91
N VAL A 150 18.25 -21.77 4.73
CA VAL A 150 17.30 -21.01 3.91
C VAL A 150 15.94 -20.82 4.60
N THR A 151 15.62 -21.66 5.60
CA THR A 151 14.40 -21.54 6.41
C THR A 151 14.67 -20.97 7.80
N ASN A 152 15.89 -20.49 8.09
CA ASN A 152 16.19 -19.86 9.37
C ASN A 152 15.33 -18.62 9.59
N PRO A 153 14.56 -18.51 10.69
CA PRO A 153 13.66 -17.39 10.95
C PRO A 153 14.35 -16.02 10.95
N LEU A 154 15.58 -15.93 11.44
CA LEU A 154 16.37 -14.70 11.43
C LEU A 154 16.77 -14.30 10.00
N TRP A 155 17.26 -15.25 9.22
CA TRP A 155 17.60 -15.02 7.82
C TRP A 155 16.38 -14.60 6.99
N CYS A 156 15.24 -15.26 7.21
CA CYS A 156 14.00 -14.89 6.55
C CYS A 156 13.56 -13.46 6.93
N LEU A 157 13.68 -13.08 8.21
CA LEU A 157 13.34 -11.74 8.66
C LEU A 157 14.24 -10.66 8.02
N TYR A 158 15.56 -10.87 8.04
CA TYR A 158 16.51 -9.94 7.45
C TYR A 158 16.47 -9.97 5.92
N GLY A 159 16.31 -11.14 5.30
CA GLY A 159 16.19 -11.30 3.86
C GLY A 159 14.99 -10.52 3.30
N MET A 160 13.82 -10.61 3.93
CA MET A 160 12.66 -9.81 3.58
C MET A 160 12.95 -8.30 3.72
N ARG A 161 13.53 -7.85 4.84
CA ARG A 161 13.84 -6.44 5.10
C ARG A 161 14.80 -5.86 4.05
N VAL A 162 15.92 -6.56 3.82
CA VAL A 162 16.93 -6.12 2.85
C VAL A 162 16.33 -6.06 1.45
N SER A 163 15.60 -7.09 1.02
CA SER A 163 14.97 -7.12 -0.30
C SER A 163 13.98 -5.97 -0.49
N VAL A 164 13.16 -5.65 0.52
CA VAL A 164 12.21 -4.51 0.46
C VAL A 164 12.93 -3.18 0.40
N ILE A 165 13.98 -2.98 1.21
CA ILE A 165 14.78 -1.74 1.20
C ILE A 165 15.47 -1.58 -0.16
N VAL A 166 16.11 -2.63 -0.67
CA VAL A 166 16.80 -2.61 -1.97
C VAL A 166 15.80 -2.28 -3.09
N LEU A 167 14.64 -2.96 -3.14
CA LEU A 167 13.59 -2.68 -4.13
C LEU A 167 13.06 -1.24 -4.01
N SER A 168 12.88 -0.72 -2.80
CA SER A 168 12.38 0.65 -2.59
C SER A 168 13.39 1.70 -3.05
N ILE A 169 14.66 1.54 -2.71
CA ILE A 169 15.73 2.46 -3.16
C ILE A 169 15.88 2.37 -4.68
N PHE A 170 15.92 1.16 -5.22
CA PHE A 170 15.98 0.92 -6.66
C PHE A 170 14.79 1.53 -7.39
N GLY A 171 13.56 1.35 -6.84
CA GLY A 171 12.34 1.92 -7.38
C GLY A 171 12.37 3.45 -7.42
N LEU A 172 12.85 4.12 -6.37
CA LEU A 172 13.02 5.58 -6.37
C LEU A 172 13.92 6.04 -7.52
N PHE A 173 15.04 5.33 -7.72
CA PHE A 173 15.98 5.64 -8.78
C PHE A 173 15.35 5.42 -10.16
N MET A 174 14.65 4.32 -10.37
CA MET A 174 13.99 4.00 -11.64
C MET A 174 12.80 4.91 -11.94
N VAL A 175 12.03 5.32 -10.93
CA VAL A 175 10.96 6.32 -11.10
C VAL A 175 11.56 7.65 -11.54
N PHE A 176 12.67 8.08 -10.95
CA PHE A 176 13.36 9.29 -11.38
C PHE A 176 13.82 9.19 -12.85
N SER A 177 14.48 8.08 -13.24
CA SER A 177 14.93 7.89 -14.63
C SER A 177 13.75 7.87 -15.62
N SER A 178 12.71 7.07 -15.32
CA SER A 178 11.59 6.85 -16.25
C SER A 178 10.63 8.03 -16.36
N SER A 179 10.50 8.89 -15.31
CA SER A 179 9.58 10.03 -15.32
C SER A 179 10.21 11.33 -15.79
N SER A 180 11.55 11.46 -15.76
CA SER A 180 12.25 12.71 -16.05
C SER A 180 11.89 13.30 -17.42
N VAL A 181 11.81 12.45 -18.44
CA VAL A 181 11.45 12.86 -19.82
C VAL A 181 10.03 13.38 -19.90
N THR A 182 9.09 12.67 -19.30
CA THR A 182 7.67 13.07 -19.24
C THR A 182 7.53 14.42 -18.55
N MET A 183 8.25 14.66 -17.43
CA MET A 183 8.22 15.95 -16.73
C MET A 183 8.77 17.10 -17.60
N ILE A 184 9.88 16.87 -18.32
CA ILE A 184 10.45 17.85 -19.27
C ILE A 184 9.44 18.20 -20.37
N THR A 185 8.76 17.20 -20.94
CA THR A 185 7.76 17.39 -22.00
C THR A 185 6.60 18.26 -21.52
N TYR A 186 6.23 18.17 -20.24
CA TYR A 186 5.20 19.04 -19.63
C TYR A 186 5.74 20.40 -19.16
N GLY A 187 7.00 20.72 -19.35
CA GLY A 187 7.61 21.97 -18.91
C GLY A 187 7.79 22.08 -17.40
N VAL A 188 7.77 20.94 -16.70
CA VAL A 188 7.98 20.84 -15.24
C VAL A 188 9.40 20.36 -14.95
N ALA A 189 9.88 20.61 -13.72
CA ALA A 189 11.21 20.18 -13.31
C ALA A 189 11.34 18.64 -13.41
N PRO A 190 12.43 18.10 -14.01
CA PRO A 190 12.60 16.65 -14.25
C PRO A 190 12.56 15.80 -13.00
N TRP A 191 12.88 16.37 -11.84
CA TRP A 191 12.92 15.69 -10.53
C TRP A 191 11.59 15.70 -9.77
N GLY A 192 10.55 16.36 -10.30
CA GLY A 192 9.27 16.56 -9.59
C GLY A 192 8.64 15.25 -9.13
N GLN A 193 8.49 14.28 -10.03
CA GLN A 193 7.94 12.97 -9.72
C GLN A 193 8.84 12.17 -8.76
N GLY A 194 10.18 12.25 -8.93
CA GLY A 194 11.13 11.60 -8.05
C GLY A 194 11.07 12.13 -6.60
N ILE A 195 10.92 13.45 -6.43
CA ILE A 195 10.74 14.07 -5.10
C ILE A 195 9.43 13.59 -4.47
N SER A 196 8.32 13.63 -5.21
CA SER A 196 7.03 13.15 -4.72
C SER A 196 7.11 11.69 -4.28
N GLN A 197 7.72 10.83 -5.09
CA GLN A 197 7.90 9.41 -4.76
C GLN A 197 8.80 9.21 -3.52
N THR A 198 9.83 10.03 -3.36
CA THR A 198 10.71 10.02 -2.17
C THR A 198 9.93 10.38 -0.90
N LEU A 199 9.07 11.40 -0.95
CA LEU A 199 8.21 11.77 0.18
C LEU A 199 7.24 10.63 0.56
N TYR A 200 6.62 9.99 -0.44
CA TYR A 200 5.78 8.81 -0.19
C TYR A 200 6.58 7.63 0.35
N CYS A 201 7.82 7.42 -0.08
CA CYS A 201 8.70 6.39 0.46
C CYS A 201 9.04 6.65 1.94
N ILE A 202 9.36 7.89 2.30
CA ILE A 202 9.61 8.29 3.69
C ILE A 202 8.35 8.05 4.54
N LEU A 203 7.18 8.49 4.07
CA LEU A 203 5.90 8.27 4.75
C LEU A 203 5.60 6.78 4.91
N GLY A 204 5.82 6.00 3.85
CA GLY A 204 5.65 4.54 3.87
C GLY A 204 6.63 3.85 4.82
N MET A 205 7.88 4.30 4.88
CA MET A 205 8.88 3.76 5.82
C MET A 205 8.53 4.09 7.28
N MET A 206 8.00 5.29 7.54
CA MET A 206 7.45 5.63 8.87
C MET A 206 6.28 4.70 9.21
N GLY A 207 5.36 4.48 8.27
CA GLY A 207 4.27 3.53 8.40
C GLY A 207 4.74 2.09 8.63
N TYR A 208 5.78 1.64 7.92
CA TYR A 208 6.44 0.35 8.12
C TYR A 208 6.96 0.22 9.55
N ILE A 209 7.74 1.20 10.02
CA ILE A 209 8.32 1.20 11.38
C ILE A 209 7.21 1.16 12.44
N PHE A 210 6.16 1.94 12.27
CA PHE A 210 5.01 1.95 13.16
C PHE A 210 4.30 0.58 13.16
N ALA A 211 3.87 0.10 11.99
CA ALA A 211 3.17 -1.18 11.86
C ALA A 211 3.99 -2.35 12.39
N SER A 212 5.30 -2.35 12.14
CA SER A 212 6.17 -3.41 12.64
C SER A 212 6.28 -3.47 14.17
N ARG A 213 5.96 -2.39 14.90
CA ARG A 213 6.00 -2.33 16.36
C ARG A 213 4.66 -2.58 17.04
N VAL A 214 3.56 -2.60 16.27
CA VAL A 214 2.22 -2.86 16.82
C VAL A 214 2.10 -4.32 17.26
N PRO A 215 1.73 -4.60 18.53
CA PRO A 215 1.52 -5.96 19.00
C PRO A 215 0.38 -6.67 18.26
N VAL A 216 0.52 -7.96 18.01
CA VAL A 216 -0.46 -8.81 17.29
C VAL A 216 -1.88 -8.72 17.87
N ALA A 217 -1.99 -8.54 19.21
CA ALA A 217 -3.26 -8.42 19.90
C ALA A 217 -4.08 -7.20 19.44
N TYR A 218 -3.42 -6.09 19.07
CA TYR A 218 -4.10 -4.89 18.58
C TYR A 218 -4.71 -5.13 17.18
N TYR A 219 -4.01 -5.82 16.28
CA TYR A 219 -4.57 -6.19 14.98
C TYR A 219 -5.86 -7.01 15.12
N ARG A 220 -5.87 -7.98 16.06
CA ARG A 220 -7.07 -8.79 16.34
C ARG A 220 -8.20 -7.96 16.97
N ARG A 221 -7.88 -7.04 17.86
CA ARG A 221 -8.87 -6.24 18.58
C ARG A 221 -9.55 -5.21 17.68
N TYR A 222 -8.79 -4.54 16.83
CA TYR A 222 -9.26 -3.42 16.02
C TYR A 222 -9.57 -3.78 14.56
N VAL A 223 -9.52 -5.07 14.22
CA VAL A 223 -9.71 -5.54 12.83
C VAL A 223 -11.04 -5.10 12.22
N ALA A 224 -12.14 -5.12 12.99
CA ALA A 224 -13.46 -4.68 12.50
C ALA A 224 -13.44 -3.18 12.16
N ILE A 225 -12.78 -2.36 12.99
CA ILE A 225 -12.63 -0.93 12.75
C ILE A 225 -11.77 -0.69 11.51
N ILE A 226 -10.63 -1.39 11.37
CA ILE A 226 -9.74 -1.27 10.20
C ILE A 226 -10.52 -1.61 8.93
N TYR A 227 -11.29 -2.69 8.94
CA TYR A 227 -12.12 -3.09 7.80
C TYR A 227 -13.21 -2.05 7.50
N THR A 228 -13.96 -1.60 8.51
CA THR A 228 -15.04 -0.61 8.32
C THR A 228 -14.50 0.71 7.79
N VAL A 229 -13.38 1.20 8.32
CA VAL A 229 -12.72 2.43 7.83
C VAL A 229 -12.31 2.27 6.36
N SER A 230 -11.75 1.11 5.98
CA SER A 230 -11.38 0.86 4.58
C SER A 230 -12.60 0.80 3.65
N ALA A 231 -13.69 0.17 4.08
CA ALA A 231 -14.94 0.09 3.31
C ALA A 231 -15.61 1.47 3.15
N VAL A 232 -15.62 2.28 4.21
CA VAL A 232 -16.10 3.67 4.16
C VAL A 232 -15.22 4.51 3.24
N ALA A 233 -13.89 4.42 3.36
CA ALA A 233 -12.97 5.11 2.46
C ALA A 233 -13.21 4.71 0.99
N GLN A 234 -13.44 3.42 0.72
CA GLN A 234 -13.77 2.96 -0.63
C GLN A 234 -15.13 3.49 -1.10
N PHE A 235 -16.13 3.59 -0.21
CA PHE A 235 -17.43 4.18 -0.54
C PHE A 235 -17.33 5.67 -0.87
N LEU A 236 -16.42 6.42 -0.22
CA LEU A 236 -16.19 7.85 -0.50
C LEU A 236 -15.72 8.13 -1.94
N THR A 237 -15.20 7.13 -2.66
CA THR A 237 -14.84 7.28 -4.09
C THR A 237 -16.05 7.54 -4.99
N PHE A 238 -17.28 7.30 -4.51
CA PHE A 238 -18.52 7.56 -5.25
C PHE A 238 -19.14 8.94 -4.93
N VAL A 239 -18.60 9.64 -3.91
CA VAL A 239 -19.14 10.95 -3.51
C VAL A 239 -18.68 12.04 -4.48
N PRO A 240 -19.61 12.78 -5.11
CA PRO A 240 -19.26 13.91 -5.97
C PRO A 240 -18.42 14.95 -5.21
N GLY A 241 -17.36 15.45 -5.85
CA GLY A 241 -16.44 16.44 -5.23
C GLY A 241 -15.21 15.81 -4.55
N LEU A 242 -15.28 14.57 -4.08
CA LEU A 242 -14.12 13.81 -3.57
C LEU A 242 -13.56 12.83 -4.61
N ARG A 243 -14.44 12.35 -5.49
CA ARG A 243 -14.12 11.42 -6.56
C ARG A 243 -13.15 12.03 -7.55
N ARG A 244 -12.13 11.27 -7.90
CA ARG A 244 -11.23 11.55 -9.00
C ARG A 244 -11.16 10.35 -9.93
N GLU A 245 -11.35 10.61 -11.22
CA GLU A 245 -11.14 9.59 -12.25
C GLU A 245 -9.73 9.73 -12.84
N VAL A 246 -9.03 8.61 -12.90
CA VAL A 246 -7.73 8.49 -13.57
C VAL A 246 -7.85 7.37 -14.59
N ASN A 247 -7.69 7.67 -15.87
CA ASN A 247 -7.79 6.70 -16.98
C ASN A 247 -9.11 5.91 -17.00
N GLY A 248 -10.23 6.54 -16.63
CA GLY A 248 -11.54 5.88 -16.55
C GLY A 248 -11.73 5.00 -15.30
N ASN A 249 -10.75 4.96 -14.39
CA ASN A 249 -10.86 4.36 -13.08
C ASN A 249 -11.28 5.43 -12.05
N ALA A 250 -12.43 5.23 -11.42
CA ALA A 250 -13.01 6.12 -10.42
C ALA A 250 -12.63 5.74 -8.98
N GLY A 251 -11.59 4.94 -8.80
CA GLY A 251 -11.16 4.40 -7.51
C GLY A 251 -10.28 5.34 -6.67
N TRP A 252 -10.20 6.64 -7.00
CA TRP A 252 -9.32 7.61 -6.32
C TRP A 252 -10.12 8.66 -5.56
N ILE A 253 -9.58 9.08 -4.42
CA ILE A 253 -10.07 10.23 -3.64
C ILE A 253 -9.00 11.32 -3.68
N ALA A 254 -9.41 12.55 -3.93
CA ALA A 254 -8.53 13.71 -3.89
C ALA A 254 -8.82 14.57 -2.67
N PHE A 255 -7.80 14.77 -1.83
CA PHE A 255 -7.79 15.74 -0.74
C PHE A 255 -6.78 16.84 -1.06
N GLY A 256 -7.23 17.85 -1.81
CA GLY A 256 -6.32 18.89 -2.31
C GLY A 256 -5.24 18.29 -3.23
N PRO A 257 -3.94 18.47 -2.93
CA PRO A 257 -2.84 17.96 -3.76
C PRO A 257 -2.57 16.45 -3.57
N ILE A 258 -3.16 15.83 -2.54
CA ILE A 258 -2.91 14.42 -2.20
C ILE A 258 -4.00 13.55 -2.81
N THR A 259 -3.59 12.53 -3.57
CA THR A 259 -4.50 11.50 -4.08
C THR A 259 -4.27 10.20 -3.34
N LEU A 260 -5.36 9.58 -2.90
CA LEU A 260 -5.35 8.30 -2.20
C LEU A 260 -6.22 7.30 -2.96
N GLN A 261 -5.72 6.08 -3.12
CA GLN A 261 -6.51 4.96 -3.63
C GLN A 261 -6.97 4.09 -2.44
N PRO A 262 -8.23 4.18 -2.00
CA PRO A 262 -8.71 3.43 -0.83
C PRO A 262 -8.64 1.91 -1.01
N ALA A 263 -8.66 1.43 -2.25
CA ALA A 263 -8.51 0.01 -2.55
C ALA A 263 -7.18 -0.58 -2.03
N GLU A 264 -6.11 0.22 -1.94
CA GLU A 264 -4.84 -0.19 -1.34
C GLU A 264 -4.99 -0.45 0.17
N ILE A 265 -5.76 0.41 0.87
CA ILE A 265 -6.10 0.22 2.29
C ILE A 265 -6.97 -1.03 2.46
N THR A 266 -7.93 -1.23 1.55
CA THR A 266 -8.83 -2.39 1.57
C THR A 266 -8.08 -3.70 1.42
N LYS A 267 -7.03 -3.78 0.57
CA LYS A 267 -6.18 -4.98 0.46
C LYS A 267 -5.54 -5.34 1.81
N LEU A 268 -4.95 -4.35 2.50
CA LEU A 268 -4.36 -4.57 3.83
C LEU A 268 -5.40 -4.98 4.86
N ALA A 269 -6.54 -4.28 4.89
CA ALA A 269 -7.63 -4.58 5.80
C ALA A 269 -8.13 -6.03 5.61
N LEU A 270 -8.29 -6.48 4.37
CA LEU A 270 -8.70 -7.85 4.05
C LEU A 270 -7.63 -8.88 4.44
N CYS A 271 -6.33 -8.60 4.27
CA CYS A 271 -5.25 -9.49 4.70
C CYS A 271 -5.31 -9.79 6.22
N ILE A 272 -5.83 -8.86 7.02
CA ILE A 272 -5.94 -9.03 8.48
C ILE A 272 -7.33 -9.54 8.87
N TRP A 273 -8.40 -9.05 8.23
CA TRP A 273 -9.78 -9.33 8.59
C TRP A 273 -10.23 -10.73 8.16
N LEU A 274 -9.91 -11.16 6.92
CA LEU A 274 -10.30 -12.49 6.43
C LEU A 274 -9.81 -13.63 7.33
N PRO A 275 -8.53 -13.68 7.77
CA PRO A 275 -8.06 -14.74 8.66
C PRO A 275 -8.87 -14.83 9.96
N ILE A 276 -9.23 -13.71 10.57
CA ILE A 276 -10.00 -13.69 11.83
C ILE A 276 -11.42 -14.18 11.59
N GLY A 277 -12.09 -13.66 10.54
CA GLY A 277 -13.44 -14.05 10.18
C GLY A 277 -13.54 -15.53 9.84
N LEU A 278 -12.59 -16.05 9.04
CA LEU A 278 -12.56 -17.47 8.63
C LEU A 278 -12.27 -18.40 9.80
N LEU A 279 -11.36 -18.04 10.70
CA LEU A 279 -11.09 -18.86 11.90
C LEU A 279 -12.28 -18.86 12.86
N ALA A 280 -13.02 -17.75 12.97
CA ALA A 280 -14.26 -17.68 13.73
C ALA A 280 -15.37 -18.53 13.06
N ALA A 281 -15.53 -18.41 11.75
CA ALA A 281 -16.48 -19.20 10.97
C ALA A 281 -16.18 -20.70 11.07
N LYS A 282 -14.91 -21.11 11.01
CA LYS A 282 -14.50 -22.52 11.16
C LYS A 282 -14.91 -23.09 12.52
N ARG A 283 -14.77 -22.31 13.61
CA ARG A 283 -15.21 -22.76 14.96
C ARG A 283 -16.74 -22.90 15.04
N ALA A 284 -17.48 -22.04 14.35
CA ALA A 284 -18.94 -22.07 14.33
C ALA A 284 -19.49 -23.10 13.34
N TYR A 285 -18.68 -23.63 12.43
CA TYR A 285 -19.09 -24.53 11.36
C TYR A 285 -19.78 -25.82 11.87
N GLU A 286 -19.33 -26.37 12.99
CA GLU A 286 -19.93 -27.54 13.59
C GLU A 286 -21.39 -27.32 14.02
N ARG A 287 -21.73 -26.06 14.42
CA ARG A 287 -23.08 -25.70 14.89
C ARG A 287 -24.00 -25.25 13.77
N VAL A 288 -23.52 -24.36 12.88
CA VAL A 288 -24.38 -23.70 11.87
C VAL A 288 -23.96 -24.02 10.43
N ARG A 289 -23.02 -24.94 10.24
CA ARG A 289 -22.50 -25.38 8.94
C ARG A 289 -22.07 -24.20 8.04
N MET A 290 -22.47 -24.19 6.77
CA MET A 290 -22.08 -23.18 5.79
C MET A 290 -22.55 -21.76 6.13
N ARG A 291 -23.61 -21.61 6.94
CA ARG A 291 -24.10 -20.29 7.38
C ARG A 291 -23.04 -19.52 8.19
N ALA A 292 -22.09 -20.22 8.83
CA ALA A 292 -20.99 -19.59 9.56
C ALA A 292 -20.11 -18.68 8.66
N TYR A 293 -19.98 -18.99 7.39
CA TYR A 293 -19.13 -18.26 6.45
C TYR A 293 -19.83 -17.07 5.79
N ILE A 294 -21.16 -16.93 5.93
CA ILE A 294 -21.93 -15.85 5.29
C ILE A 294 -21.39 -14.45 5.65
N PRO A 295 -21.12 -14.11 6.93
CA PRO A 295 -20.62 -12.79 7.26
C PRO A 295 -19.28 -12.46 6.57
N VAL A 296 -18.41 -13.45 6.43
CA VAL A 296 -17.10 -13.28 5.76
C VAL A 296 -17.29 -13.13 4.25
N ALA A 297 -18.18 -13.92 3.65
CA ALA A 297 -18.50 -13.83 2.23
C ALA A 297 -19.18 -12.48 1.89
N VAL A 298 -20.10 -12.01 2.73
CA VAL A 298 -20.76 -10.71 2.56
C VAL A 298 -19.75 -9.56 2.66
N GLY A 299 -18.88 -9.55 3.68
CA GLY A 299 -17.85 -8.52 3.80
C GLY A 299 -16.89 -8.51 2.61
N LEU A 300 -16.40 -9.67 2.17
CA LEU A 300 -15.58 -9.76 0.95
C LEU A 300 -16.36 -9.26 -0.28
N GLY A 301 -17.63 -9.67 -0.40
CA GLY A 301 -18.51 -9.26 -1.50
C GLY A 301 -18.72 -7.75 -1.57
N ILE A 302 -18.93 -7.09 -0.42
CA ILE A 302 -19.02 -5.63 -0.33
C ILE A 302 -17.72 -4.97 -0.82
N SER A 303 -16.57 -5.45 -0.36
CA SER A 303 -15.27 -4.89 -0.77
C SER A 303 -15.04 -5.05 -2.28
N LEU A 304 -15.32 -6.22 -2.83
CA LEU A 304 -15.20 -6.48 -4.27
C LEU A 304 -16.19 -5.64 -5.08
N LEU A 305 -17.44 -5.55 -4.64
CA LEU A 305 -18.49 -4.75 -5.31
C LEU A 305 -18.05 -3.28 -5.41
N LEU A 306 -17.58 -2.69 -4.33
CA LEU A 306 -17.13 -1.28 -4.30
C LEU A 306 -15.94 -1.05 -5.23
N VAL A 307 -14.97 -1.97 -5.27
CA VAL A 307 -13.80 -1.85 -6.15
C VAL A 307 -14.18 -2.03 -7.63
N ILE A 308 -15.03 -3.02 -7.93
CA ILE A 308 -15.52 -3.28 -9.31
C ILE A 308 -16.39 -2.12 -9.81
N ALA A 309 -17.24 -1.55 -8.94
CA ALA A 309 -18.06 -0.39 -9.27
C ALA A 309 -17.18 0.85 -9.56
N GLY A 310 -16.00 0.97 -8.94
CA GLY A 310 -14.96 1.94 -9.27
C GLY A 310 -14.25 1.67 -10.60
N LYS A 311 -14.61 0.60 -11.34
CA LYS A 311 -14.00 0.14 -12.60
C LYS A 311 -12.54 -0.34 -12.46
N ASP A 312 -12.09 -0.68 -11.26
CA ASP A 312 -10.74 -1.16 -10.97
C ASP A 312 -10.68 -2.70 -10.95
N LEU A 313 -10.60 -3.29 -12.12
CA LEU A 313 -10.51 -4.76 -12.25
C LEU A 313 -9.14 -5.31 -11.84
N GLY A 314 -8.07 -4.54 -12.04
CA GLY A 314 -6.72 -4.95 -11.66
C GLY A 314 -6.63 -5.19 -10.14
N THR A 315 -7.08 -4.22 -9.36
CA THR A 315 -7.14 -4.36 -7.89
C THR A 315 -8.13 -5.44 -7.44
N ALA A 316 -9.28 -5.57 -8.11
CA ALA A 316 -10.24 -6.64 -7.81
C ALA A 316 -9.64 -8.03 -7.99
N LEU A 317 -8.82 -8.25 -9.04
CA LEU A 317 -8.09 -9.51 -9.25
C LEU A 317 -7.15 -9.83 -8.07
N ILE A 318 -6.39 -8.85 -7.60
CA ILE A 318 -5.49 -9.03 -6.45
C ILE A 318 -6.28 -9.36 -5.18
N ILE A 319 -7.44 -8.71 -4.95
CA ILE A 319 -8.32 -9.03 -3.81
C ILE A 319 -8.86 -10.46 -3.92
N ILE A 320 -9.22 -10.92 -5.12
CA ILE A 320 -9.66 -12.31 -5.35
C ILE A 320 -8.53 -13.30 -5.04
N LEU A 321 -7.29 -13.02 -5.45
CA LEU A 321 -6.13 -13.86 -5.12
C LEU A 321 -5.88 -13.93 -3.61
N ILE A 322 -5.93 -12.78 -2.91
CA ILE A 322 -5.83 -12.73 -1.45
C ILE A 322 -6.93 -13.56 -0.79
N ALA A 323 -8.18 -13.40 -1.24
CA ALA A 323 -9.33 -14.12 -0.71
C ALA A 323 -9.19 -15.64 -0.95
N LEU A 324 -8.76 -16.06 -2.14
CA LEU A 324 -8.56 -17.46 -2.49
C LEU A 324 -7.62 -18.15 -1.50
N ILE A 325 -6.44 -17.53 -1.26
CA ILE A 325 -5.45 -18.04 -0.31
C ILE A 325 -5.98 -18.02 1.12
N ALA A 326 -6.68 -16.94 1.53
CA ALA A 326 -7.28 -16.85 2.86
C ALA A 326 -8.31 -17.96 3.10
N PHE A 327 -9.24 -18.18 2.17
CA PHE A 327 -10.27 -19.20 2.28
C PHE A 327 -9.68 -20.61 2.28
N TYR A 328 -8.71 -20.89 1.40
CA TYR A 328 -8.03 -22.18 1.35
C TYR A 328 -7.34 -22.51 2.67
N LEU A 329 -6.47 -21.61 3.16
CA LEU A 329 -5.73 -21.80 4.41
C LEU A 329 -6.61 -21.70 5.67
N GLY A 330 -7.70 -20.92 5.59
CA GLY A 330 -8.72 -20.81 6.65
C GLY A 330 -9.52 -22.09 6.87
N GLY A 331 -9.36 -23.09 5.95
CA GLY A 331 -10.03 -24.39 6.02
C GLY A 331 -11.49 -24.32 5.58
N PHE A 332 -11.79 -23.44 4.63
CA PHE A 332 -13.07 -23.45 3.93
C PHE A 332 -13.21 -24.73 3.09
N PRO A 333 -14.39 -25.35 3.01
CA PRO A 333 -14.56 -26.58 2.25
C PRO A 333 -14.21 -26.40 0.76
N THR A 334 -13.25 -27.18 0.27
CA THR A 334 -12.65 -27.04 -1.08
C THR A 334 -13.69 -27.11 -2.21
N ARG A 335 -14.75 -27.91 -2.04
CA ARG A 335 -15.85 -28.00 -3.02
C ARG A 335 -16.49 -26.62 -3.29
N TRP A 336 -16.82 -25.90 -2.23
CA TRP A 336 -17.41 -24.56 -2.33
C TRP A 336 -16.39 -23.51 -2.77
N LEU A 337 -15.11 -23.71 -2.45
CA LEU A 337 -14.03 -22.85 -2.96
C LEU A 337 -13.92 -22.96 -4.48
N ILE A 338 -13.92 -24.18 -5.02
CA ILE A 338 -13.92 -24.42 -6.47
C ILE A 338 -15.17 -23.81 -7.12
N THR A 339 -16.36 -24.03 -6.54
CA THR A 339 -17.59 -23.39 -7.03
C THR A 339 -17.48 -21.86 -7.04
N GLY A 340 -16.96 -21.27 -5.96
CA GLY A 340 -16.72 -19.82 -5.88
C GLY A 340 -15.73 -19.33 -6.92
N MET A 341 -14.67 -20.08 -7.21
CA MET A 341 -13.72 -19.77 -8.29
C MET A 341 -14.39 -19.79 -9.66
N ILE A 342 -15.19 -20.80 -9.95
CA ILE A 342 -15.93 -20.89 -11.21
C ILE A 342 -16.87 -19.70 -11.35
N VAL A 343 -17.64 -19.36 -10.31
CA VAL A 343 -18.54 -18.19 -10.32
C VAL A 343 -17.77 -16.89 -10.51
N ALA A 344 -16.65 -16.71 -9.81
CA ALA A 344 -15.79 -15.54 -9.97
C ALA A 344 -15.23 -15.44 -11.40
N SER A 345 -14.78 -16.55 -11.98
CA SER A 345 -14.27 -16.60 -13.37
C SER A 345 -15.37 -16.25 -14.38
N ILE A 346 -16.58 -16.77 -14.20
CA ILE A 346 -17.74 -16.42 -15.05
C ILE A 346 -18.05 -14.92 -14.91
N MET A 347 -18.05 -14.38 -13.68
CA MET A 347 -18.32 -12.96 -13.45
C MET A 347 -17.25 -12.08 -14.12
N VAL A 348 -15.98 -12.42 -13.99
CA VAL A 348 -14.88 -11.70 -14.67
C VAL A 348 -15.05 -11.78 -16.19
N ALA A 349 -15.37 -12.96 -16.73
CA ALA A 349 -15.65 -13.15 -18.15
C ALA A 349 -16.80 -12.24 -18.63
N LEU A 350 -17.93 -12.20 -17.91
CA LEU A 350 -19.05 -11.31 -18.20
C LEU A 350 -18.64 -9.83 -18.17
N LEU A 351 -17.87 -9.40 -17.16
CA LEU A 351 -17.36 -8.03 -17.05
C LEU A 351 -16.41 -7.66 -18.20
N VAL A 352 -15.69 -8.62 -18.74
CA VAL A 352 -14.85 -8.44 -19.93
C VAL A 352 -15.70 -8.35 -21.18
N LEU A 353 -16.63 -9.27 -21.38
CA LEU A 353 -17.52 -9.34 -22.55
C LEU A 353 -18.38 -8.07 -22.69
N THR A 354 -18.80 -7.47 -21.58
CA THR A 354 -19.60 -6.23 -21.59
C THR A 354 -18.79 -4.98 -21.90
N SER A 355 -17.43 -5.03 -21.90
CA SER A 355 -16.57 -3.90 -22.15
C SER A 355 -15.75 -4.09 -23.43
N GLN A 356 -16.08 -3.35 -24.49
CA GLN A 356 -15.37 -3.43 -25.78
C GLN A 356 -13.86 -3.15 -25.64
N ASN A 357 -13.46 -2.21 -24.79
CA ASN A 357 -12.04 -1.91 -24.59
C ASN A 357 -11.28 -3.05 -23.93
N ARG A 358 -11.89 -3.75 -22.95
CA ARG A 358 -11.28 -4.90 -22.28
C ARG A 358 -11.20 -6.09 -23.21
N MET A 359 -12.27 -6.35 -23.96
CA MET A 359 -12.30 -7.43 -24.96
C MET A 359 -11.20 -7.22 -26.01
N ARG A 360 -11.06 -6.00 -26.54
CA ARG A 360 -9.97 -5.68 -27.51
C ARG A 360 -8.59 -5.92 -26.92
N ARG A 361 -8.34 -5.58 -25.65
CA ARG A 361 -7.05 -5.83 -24.98
C ARG A 361 -6.75 -7.32 -24.87
N ILE A 362 -7.74 -8.15 -24.53
CA ILE A 362 -7.58 -9.61 -24.41
C ILE A 362 -7.35 -10.23 -25.79
N LEU A 363 -8.18 -9.87 -26.79
CA LEU A 363 -8.02 -10.36 -28.16
C LEU A 363 -6.64 -9.99 -28.72
N ALA A 364 -6.17 -8.78 -28.46
CA ALA A 364 -4.86 -8.31 -28.84
C ALA A 364 -3.71 -9.13 -28.21
N THR A 365 -3.88 -9.56 -26.96
CA THR A 365 -2.88 -10.42 -26.29
C THR A 365 -2.89 -11.85 -26.85
N LEU A 366 -4.07 -12.39 -27.26
CA LEU A 366 -4.21 -13.77 -27.72
C LEU A 366 -3.90 -13.95 -29.22
N HIS A 367 -4.35 -13.03 -30.07
CA HIS A 367 -4.27 -13.14 -31.54
C HIS A 367 -3.19 -12.25 -32.16
N GLY A 368 -2.46 -11.48 -31.34
CA GLY A 368 -1.54 -10.47 -31.84
C GLY A 368 -2.25 -9.17 -32.25
N CYS A 369 -1.48 -8.20 -32.69
CA CYS A 369 -1.95 -6.85 -32.93
C CYS A 369 -1.99 -6.53 -34.42
N ASP A 370 -3.19 -6.32 -34.96
CA ASP A 370 -3.37 -5.79 -36.33
C ASP A 370 -2.83 -4.35 -36.43
N ALA A 371 -2.51 -3.91 -37.65
CA ALA A 371 -1.97 -2.56 -37.92
C ALA A 371 -2.83 -1.40 -37.34
N LYS A 372 -4.17 -1.58 -37.26
CA LYS A 372 -5.07 -0.64 -36.60
C LYS A 372 -5.01 -0.70 -35.08
N ALA A 373 -4.90 -1.90 -34.50
CA ALA A 373 -4.78 -2.13 -33.07
C ALA A 373 -3.39 -1.69 -32.56
N ALA A 374 -2.36 -1.79 -33.36
CA ALA A 374 -1.00 -1.36 -33.04
C ALA A 374 -0.90 0.13 -32.69
N LYS A 375 -1.72 0.99 -33.30
CA LYS A 375 -1.80 2.45 -32.99
C LYS A 375 -2.76 2.79 -31.84
N GLY A 376 -3.40 1.78 -31.23
CA GLY A 376 -4.42 1.95 -30.18
C GLY A 376 -4.17 1.06 -28.97
N VAL A 377 -5.02 0.07 -28.82
CA VAL A 377 -5.06 -0.81 -27.62
C VAL A 377 -3.78 -1.59 -27.39
N CYS A 378 -3.07 -1.95 -28.46
CA CYS A 378 -1.81 -2.69 -28.42
C CYS A 378 -0.56 -1.80 -28.26
N PHE A 379 -0.71 -0.50 -28.43
CA PHE A 379 0.43 0.43 -28.47
C PHE A 379 1.36 0.25 -27.26
N GLN A 380 0.79 0.26 -26.06
CA GLN A 380 1.57 0.08 -24.83
C GLN A 380 2.26 -1.28 -24.75
N ALA A 381 1.58 -2.35 -25.15
CA ALA A 381 2.10 -3.70 -25.07
C ALA A 381 3.26 -3.93 -26.06
N ILE A 382 3.13 -3.43 -27.30
CA ILE A 382 4.17 -3.51 -28.33
C ILE A 382 5.43 -2.74 -27.91
N HIS A 383 5.25 -1.50 -27.42
CA HIS A 383 6.37 -0.68 -26.97
C HIS A 383 7.04 -1.24 -25.71
N ALA A 384 6.30 -1.89 -24.81
CA ALA A 384 6.89 -2.64 -23.72
C ALA A 384 7.77 -3.81 -24.18
N GLN A 385 7.36 -4.52 -25.24
CA GLN A 385 8.20 -5.57 -25.84
C GLN A 385 9.44 -4.99 -26.53
N TYR A 386 9.32 -3.87 -27.24
CA TYR A 386 10.47 -3.20 -27.84
C TYR A 386 11.47 -2.77 -26.78
N ALA A 387 11.01 -2.19 -25.65
CA ALA A 387 11.86 -1.88 -24.52
C ALA A 387 12.62 -3.11 -24.02
N MET A 388 11.91 -4.20 -23.75
CA MET A 388 12.53 -5.44 -23.26
C MET A 388 13.51 -6.05 -24.26
N ALA A 389 13.19 -6.01 -25.57
CA ALA A 389 14.03 -6.56 -26.63
C ALA A 389 15.30 -5.73 -26.85
N SER A 390 15.20 -4.39 -26.77
CA SER A 390 16.34 -3.48 -27.00
C SER A 390 17.37 -3.52 -25.88
N GLY A 391 16.98 -3.92 -24.65
CA GLY A 391 17.87 -3.93 -23.50
C GLY A 391 18.94 -5.02 -23.50
N GLY A 392 18.71 -6.15 -24.18
CA GLY A 392 19.67 -7.28 -24.23
C GLY A 392 20.06 -7.77 -22.82
N LEU A 393 21.31 -8.18 -22.63
CA LEU A 393 21.81 -8.71 -21.35
C LEU A 393 22.14 -7.61 -20.32
N LEU A 394 22.78 -6.52 -20.77
CA LEU A 394 23.35 -5.46 -19.89
C LEU A 394 22.58 -4.14 -19.94
N GLY A 395 21.61 -4.00 -20.83
CA GLY A 395 20.86 -2.77 -21.04
C GLY A 395 21.57 -1.78 -21.97
N VAL A 396 20.82 -0.76 -22.38
CA VAL A 396 21.34 0.34 -23.22
C VAL A 396 22.00 1.44 -22.37
N GLY A 397 22.00 1.29 -21.07
CA GLY A 397 22.52 2.26 -20.10
C GLY A 397 21.42 3.08 -19.44
N ILE A 398 21.68 3.48 -18.19
CA ILE A 398 20.74 4.27 -17.37
C ILE A 398 20.49 5.61 -18.06
N GLY A 399 19.22 5.98 -18.16
CA GLY A 399 18.84 7.24 -18.80
C GLY A 399 18.74 7.17 -20.35
N ASN A 400 19.17 6.08 -20.98
CA ASN A 400 19.23 5.94 -22.44
C ASN A 400 18.05 5.18 -23.05
N SER A 401 17.02 4.86 -22.26
CA SER A 401 15.80 4.26 -22.81
C SER A 401 15.21 5.14 -23.92
N ARG A 402 14.87 4.54 -25.05
CA ARG A 402 14.18 5.20 -26.17
C ARG A 402 12.68 5.25 -25.90
N GLU A 403 12.13 4.20 -25.33
CA GLU A 403 10.70 4.03 -25.13
C GLU A 403 10.12 5.03 -24.11
N LYS A 404 10.92 5.55 -23.17
CA LYS A 404 10.49 6.61 -22.23
C LYS A 404 10.26 7.99 -22.89
N TRP A 405 10.73 8.22 -24.14
CA TRP A 405 10.52 9.45 -24.88
C TRP A 405 9.11 9.52 -25.50
N ASN A 406 8.08 9.30 -24.70
CA ASN A 406 6.65 9.30 -25.06
C ASN A 406 6.23 8.18 -26.04
N TYR A 407 7.09 7.19 -26.31
CA TYR A 407 6.70 6.00 -27.05
C TYR A 407 5.92 5.02 -26.17
N LEU A 408 6.32 4.86 -24.88
CA LEU A 408 5.61 4.01 -23.93
C LEU A 408 4.82 4.88 -22.92
N PRO A 409 3.49 5.05 -23.08
CA PRO A 409 2.68 5.78 -22.11
C PRO A 409 2.70 5.11 -20.74
N TYR A 410 2.72 5.91 -19.65
CA TYR A 410 2.77 5.43 -18.26
C TYR A 410 3.96 4.52 -17.94
N ALA A 411 5.09 4.74 -18.62
CA ALA A 411 6.34 3.99 -18.44
C ALA A 411 6.78 3.92 -16.97
N HIS A 412 6.62 5.00 -16.22
CA HIS A 412 6.99 5.10 -14.79
C HIS A 412 6.00 4.40 -13.83
N ASN A 413 4.77 4.09 -14.28
CA ASN A 413 3.75 3.40 -13.48
C ASN A 413 3.71 1.90 -13.78
N ASP A 414 2.87 1.52 -14.74
CA ASP A 414 2.51 0.12 -14.98
C ASP A 414 3.56 -0.65 -15.80
N PHE A 415 4.42 0.08 -16.53
CA PHE A 415 5.43 -0.48 -17.43
C PHE A 415 6.87 -0.22 -16.99
N ILE A 416 7.08 0.13 -15.72
CA ILE A 416 8.43 0.42 -15.20
C ILE A 416 9.39 -0.77 -15.38
N PHE A 417 8.87 -2.00 -15.30
CA PHE A 417 9.68 -3.20 -15.53
C PHE A 417 10.21 -3.30 -16.97
N ALA A 418 9.48 -2.77 -17.96
CA ALA A 418 9.96 -2.68 -19.33
C ALA A 418 11.15 -1.71 -19.43
N ILE A 419 11.06 -0.54 -18.77
CA ILE A 419 12.16 0.42 -18.74
C ILE A 419 13.38 -0.12 -17.99
N ILE A 420 13.18 -0.88 -16.91
CA ILE A 420 14.26 -1.59 -16.20
C ILE A 420 14.95 -2.55 -17.18
N GLY A 421 14.17 -3.33 -17.93
CA GLY A 421 14.70 -4.25 -18.94
C GLY A 421 15.47 -3.53 -20.04
N GLU A 422 15.00 -2.37 -20.52
CA GLU A 422 15.67 -1.59 -21.54
C GLU A 422 16.96 -0.93 -21.01
N GLU A 423 16.89 -0.19 -19.90
CA GLU A 423 18.04 0.58 -19.39
C GLU A 423 19.12 -0.29 -18.76
N MET A 424 18.74 -1.35 -18.03
CA MET A 424 19.66 -2.16 -17.22
C MET A 424 19.76 -3.62 -17.65
N GLY A 425 18.99 -4.02 -18.66
CA GLY A 425 19.04 -5.32 -19.28
C GLY A 425 18.47 -6.48 -18.48
N PHE A 426 18.62 -7.67 -19.04
CA PHE A 426 18.07 -8.92 -18.50
C PHE A 426 18.61 -9.26 -17.11
N LEU A 427 19.90 -8.98 -16.83
CA LEU A 427 20.51 -9.33 -15.54
C LEU A 427 19.85 -8.60 -14.38
N VAL A 428 19.64 -7.28 -14.50
CA VAL A 428 19.02 -6.49 -13.44
C VAL A 428 17.51 -6.77 -13.34
N ALA A 429 16.82 -6.95 -14.47
CA ALA A 429 15.42 -7.37 -14.49
C ALA A 429 15.25 -8.72 -13.76
N SER A 430 16.15 -9.68 -13.99
CA SER A 430 16.16 -10.98 -13.29
C SER A 430 16.47 -10.83 -11.79
N ALA A 431 17.38 -9.92 -11.41
CA ALA A 431 17.67 -9.63 -10.01
C ALA A 431 16.43 -9.05 -9.29
N VAL A 432 15.65 -8.20 -9.94
CA VAL A 432 14.38 -7.70 -9.39
C VAL A 432 13.39 -8.85 -9.15
N ILE A 433 13.25 -9.77 -10.11
CA ILE A 433 12.41 -10.97 -9.95
C ILE A 433 12.90 -11.81 -8.76
N LEU A 434 14.21 -12.02 -8.65
CA LEU A 434 14.82 -12.77 -7.54
C LEU A 434 14.51 -12.13 -6.19
N LEU A 435 14.55 -10.81 -6.07
CA LEU A 435 14.19 -10.12 -4.82
C LEU A 435 12.72 -10.38 -4.43
N TYR A 436 11.77 -10.40 -5.39
CA TYR A 436 10.39 -10.79 -5.09
C TYR A 436 10.27 -12.26 -4.66
N ILE A 437 11.03 -13.16 -5.27
CA ILE A 437 11.09 -14.57 -4.86
C ILE A 437 11.62 -14.68 -3.43
N ILE A 438 12.67 -13.92 -3.08
CA ILE A 438 13.23 -13.90 -1.72
C ILE A 438 12.19 -13.38 -0.72
N ILE A 439 11.47 -12.29 -1.02
CA ILE A 439 10.40 -11.77 -0.16
C ILE A 439 9.33 -12.85 0.06
N GLY A 440 8.85 -13.46 -1.02
CA GLY A 440 7.84 -14.52 -0.97
C GLY A 440 8.29 -15.71 -0.15
N TRP A 441 9.51 -16.18 -0.39
CA TRP A 441 10.11 -17.31 0.34
C TRP A 441 10.24 -17.01 1.84
N CYS A 442 10.76 -15.83 2.20
CA CYS A 442 10.95 -15.45 3.58
C CYS A 442 9.63 -15.38 4.36
N ILE A 443 8.58 -14.80 3.74
CA ILE A 443 7.26 -14.73 4.35
C ILE A 443 6.63 -16.14 4.43
N LEU A 444 6.73 -16.95 3.38
CA LEU A 444 6.22 -18.33 3.34
C LEU A 444 6.89 -19.18 4.40
N ALA A 445 8.23 -19.19 4.47
CA ALA A 445 8.98 -19.98 5.46
C ALA A 445 8.57 -19.59 6.90
N SER A 446 8.38 -18.28 7.15
CA SER A 446 7.92 -17.79 8.45
C SER A 446 6.46 -18.17 8.74
N ALA A 447 5.59 -18.14 7.74
CA ALA A 447 4.19 -18.55 7.85
C ALA A 447 4.03 -20.03 8.19
N LEU A 448 4.91 -20.88 7.63
CA LEU A 448 4.90 -22.32 7.88
C LEU A 448 5.48 -22.69 9.26
N GLN A 449 6.34 -21.85 9.83
CA GLN A 449 6.99 -22.11 11.12
C GLN A 449 6.21 -21.54 12.31
N THR A 450 5.18 -20.74 12.10
CA THR A 450 4.38 -20.18 13.18
C THR A 450 3.26 -21.11 13.61
N GLU A 451 3.04 -21.25 14.92
CA GLU A 451 1.96 -22.05 15.49
C GLU A 451 0.59 -21.38 15.36
N SER A 452 0.58 -20.05 15.28
CA SER A 452 -0.65 -19.27 15.20
C SER A 452 -1.22 -19.28 13.80
N LYS A 453 -2.34 -19.96 13.58
CA LYS A 453 -3.06 -19.97 12.28
C LYS A 453 -3.42 -18.57 11.79
N PHE A 454 -3.74 -17.65 12.70
CA PHE A 454 -4.00 -16.26 12.33
C PHE A 454 -2.77 -15.61 11.69
N ILE A 455 -1.61 -15.73 12.33
CA ILE A 455 -0.35 -15.16 11.83
C ILE A 455 0.02 -15.81 10.49
N SER A 456 -0.05 -17.14 10.41
CA SER A 456 0.27 -17.89 9.19
C SER A 456 -0.59 -17.42 7.99
N ILE A 457 -1.91 -17.37 8.15
CA ILE A 457 -2.83 -16.99 7.06
C ILE A 457 -2.61 -15.50 6.68
N THR A 458 -2.44 -14.60 7.67
CA THR A 458 -2.19 -13.18 7.41
C THR A 458 -0.89 -12.97 6.64
N LEU A 459 0.19 -13.64 7.01
CA LEU A 459 1.47 -13.60 6.29
C LEU A 459 1.31 -14.09 4.85
N MET A 460 0.59 -15.19 4.64
CA MET A 460 0.33 -15.71 3.30
C MET A 460 -0.51 -14.75 2.45
N CYS A 461 -1.51 -14.08 3.03
CA CYS A 461 -2.28 -13.06 2.34
C CYS A 461 -1.42 -11.87 1.91
N ILE A 462 -0.52 -11.39 2.79
CA ILE A 462 0.41 -10.29 2.47
C ILE A 462 1.43 -10.74 1.40
N ALA A 463 1.97 -11.95 1.49
CA ALA A 463 2.85 -12.50 0.46
C ALA A 463 2.15 -12.57 -0.90
N THR A 464 0.92 -13.09 -0.93
CA THR A 464 0.10 -13.17 -2.14
C THR A 464 -0.16 -11.79 -2.73
N TRP A 465 -0.46 -10.80 -1.89
CA TRP A 465 -0.61 -9.43 -2.37
C TRP A 465 0.68 -8.90 -2.99
N ILE A 466 1.77 -8.85 -2.22
CA ILE A 466 3.03 -8.20 -2.65
C ILE A 466 3.66 -8.95 -3.83
N VAL A 467 3.87 -10.26 -3.68
CA VAL A 467 4.53 -11.05 -4.74
C VAL A 467 3.59 -11.29 -5.91
N GLY A 468 2.32 -11.61 -5.64
CA GLY A 468 1.33 -11.84 -6.69
C GLY A 468 1.10 -10.59 -7.54
N GLN A 469 1.00 -9.40 -6.92
CA GLN A 469 0.87 -8.14 -7.65
C GLN A 469 2.12 -7.83 -8.49
N GLY A 470 3.32 -8.06 -7.95
CA GLY A 470 4.58 -7.91 -8.71
C GLY A 470 4.64 -8.86 -9.90
N LEU A 471 4.29 -10.14 -9.71
CA LEU A 471 4.23 -11.13 -10.80
C LEU A 471 3.21 -10.76 -11.86
N VAL A 472 2.00 -10.32 -11.48
CA VAL A 472 0.97 -9.87 -12.42
C VAL A 472 1.50 -8.71 -13.27
N ASN A 473 2.19 -7.72 -12.69
CA ASN A 473 2.79 -6.63 -13.44
C ASN A 473 3.84 -7.14 -14.44
N ILE A 474 4.75 -8.02 -14.02
CA ILE A 474 5.76 -8.62 -14.90
C ILE A 474 5.08 -9.38 -16.04
N MET A 475 4.06 -10.21 -15.75
CA MET A 475 3.31 -10.96 -16.76
C MET A 475 2.59 -10.05 -17.76
N VAL A 476 2.14 -8.88 -17.35
CA VAL A 476 1.57 -7.86 -18.24
C VAL A 476 2.65 -7.28 -19.15
N VAL A 477 3.83 -6.94 -18.62
CA VAL A 477 4.93 -6.37 -19.40
C VAL A 477 5.45 -7.35 -20.45
N VAL A 478 5.54 -8.65 -20.10
CA VAL A 478 5.95 -9.71 -21.05
C VAL A 478 4.79 -10.26 -21.89
N GLN A 479 3.62 -9.61 -21.85
CA GLN A 479 2.39 -9.96 -22.60
C GLN A 479 1.80 -11.34 -22.33
N LEU A 480 2.08 -11.97 -21.21
CA LEU A 480 1.37 -13.16 -20.75
C LEU A 480 -0.03 -12.82 -20.23
N LEU A 481 -0.24 -11.59 -19.77
CA LEU A 481 -1.53 -11.06 -19.33
C LEU A 481 -1.85 -9.75 -20.07
N PRO A 482 -3.14 -9.45 -20.27
CA PRO A 482 -3.55 -8.16 -20.84
C PRO A 482 -3.22 -7.00 -19.90
N VAL A 483 -3.07 -5.80 -20.44
CA VAL A 483 -2.77 -4.58 -19.67
C VAL A 483 -3.90 -4.28 -18.69
N MET A 484 -3.59 -4.27 -17.38
CA MET A 484 -4.56 -4.17 -16.28
C MET A 484 -4.38 -2.93 -15.40
N GLY A 485 -3.28 -2.16 -15.56
CA GLY A 485 -3.05 -0.97 -14.73
C GLY A 485 -2.67 -1.29 -13.27
N VAL A 486 -1.92 -2.35 -13.03
CA VAL A 486 -1.50 -2.76 -11.68
C VAL A 486 -0.04 -2.37 -11.45
N PRO A 487 0.25 -1.44 -10.53
CA PRO A 487 1.63 -1.00 -10.31
C PRO A 487 2.47 -2.09 -9.63
N MET A 488 3.77 -2.13 -9.94
CA MET A 488 4.73 -3.04 -9.34
C MET A 488 5.07 -2.58 -7.91
N PRO A 489 4.83 -3.39 -6.86
CA PRO A 489 5.10 -3.00 -5.47
C PRO A 489 6.54 -2.53 -5.26
N PHE A 490 6.75 -1.47 -4.48
CA PHE A 490 8.03 -0.82 -4.15
C PHE A 490 8.76 -0.15 -5.31
N VAL A 491 8.48 -0.51 -6.56
CA VAL A 491 9.25 -0.08 -7.74
C VAL A 491 8.52 0.96 -8.56
N SER A 492 7.22 0.76 -8.85
CA SER A 492 6.43 1.69 -9.67
C SER A 492 6.15 3.02 -8.99
N ALA A 493 5.99 4.06 -9.80
CA ALA A 493 5.45 5.32 -9.34
C ALA A 493 3.98 5.14 -8.92
N GLY A 494 3.73 5.27 -7.62
CA GLY A 494 2.39 5.11 -7.05
C GLY A 494 2.42 5.46 -5.57
N GLY A 495 2.14 6.72 -5.24
CA GLY A 495 2.29 7.22 -3.87
C GLY A 495 1.56 6.39 -2.82
N SER A 496 0.23 6.24 -2.95
CA SER A 496 -0.58 5.46 -2.00
C SER A 496 -0.26 3.97 -2.02
N SER A 497 0.05 3.40 -3.19
CA SER A 497 0.40 1.98 -3.33
C SER A 497 1.73 1.68 -2.63
N LEU A 498 2.77 2.51 -2.84
CA LEU A 498 4.07 2.36 -2.17
C LEU A 498 3.92 2.43 -0.64
N VAL A 499 3.20 3.43 -0.13
CA VAL A 499 2.95 3.58 1.31
C VAL A 499 2.27 2.35 1.88
N MET A 500 1.20 1.86 1.24
CA MET A 500 0.44 0.73 1.74
C MET A 500 1.19 -0.60 1.61
N CYS A 501 2.00 -0.80 0.57
CA CYS A 501 2.90 -1.95 0.45
C CYS A 501 3.95 -1.97 1.57
N LEU A 502 4.57 -0.81 1.88
CA LEU A 502 5.53 -0.70 2.99
C LEU A 502 4.86 -0.96 4.35
N VAL A 503 3.65 -0.42 4.58
CA VAL A 503 2.88 -0.71 5.80
C VAL A 503 2.53 -2.20 5.90
N ALA A 504 2.13 -2.84 4.80
CA ALA A 504 1.82 -4.27 4.76
C ALA A 504 3.02 -5.14 5.13
N VAL A 505 4.20 -4.80 4.59
CA VAL A 505 5.44 -5.50 4.99
C VAL A 505 5.83 -5.17 6.43
N GLY A 506 5.54 -3.96 6.93
CA GLY A 506 5.68 -3.64 8.35
C GLY A 506 4.81 -4.52 9.25
N VAL A 507 3.55 -4.78 8.86
CA VAL A 507 2.68 -5.76 9.54
C VAL A 507 3.30 -7.15 9.48
N ALA A 508 3.76 -7.60 8.29
CA ALA A 508 4.41 -8.90 8.14
C ALA A 508 5.64 -9.03 9.03
N ASP A 509 6.49 -8.01 9.08
CA ASP A 509 7.67 -7.96 9.96
C ASP A 509 7.30 -8.09 11.45
N GLY A 510 6.27 -7.38 11.90
CA GLY A 510 5.75 -7.49 13.27
C GLY A 510 5.23 -8.90 13.60
N LEU A 511 4.50 -9.50 12.64
CA LEU A 511 3.98 -10.86 12.76
C LEU A 511 5.08 -11.93 12.73
N MET A 512 6.10 -11.77 11.89
CA MET A 512 7.25 -12.68 11.84
C MET A 512 8.04 -12.63 13.16
N ARG A 513 8.24 -11.47 13.76
CA ARG A 513 8.89 -11.31 15.07
C ARG A 513 8.09 -11.88 16.24
N ALA A 514 6.80 -12.07 16.09
CA ALA A 514 5.98 -12.76 17.09
C ALA A 514 6.16 -14.28 17.10
N ASN A 515 7.03 -14.85 16.24
CA ASN A 515 7.37 -16.27 16.27
C ASN A 515 8.11 -16.58 17.58
N PRO A 516 7.66 -17.58 18.39
CA PRO A 516 8.30 -17.94 19.65
C PRO A 516 9.80 -18.26 19.53
N ARG A 517 10.22 -18.82 18.39
CA ARG A 517 11.63 -19.13 18.11
C ARG A 517 12.53 -17.89 18.00
N LEU A 518 11.95 -16.73 17.65
CA LEU A 518 12.66 -15.45 17.64
C LEU A 518 12.49 -14.68 18.96
N THR A 519 11.39 -14.91 19.71
CA THR A 519 11.16 -14.27 21.02
C THR A 519 11.90 -14.96 22.15
N ALA A 520 12.16 -16.27 22.05
CA ALA A 520 13.04 -16.99 22.97
C ALA A 520 14.52 -16.54 22.87
N ALA A 521 14.86 -15.82 21.80
CA ALA A 521 16.17 -15.22 21.58
C ALA A 521 16.26 -13.75 22.07
N LYS A 522 15.22 -13.23 22.72
CA LYS A 522 15.18 -11.93 23.41
C LYS A 522 15.17 -12.09 24.92
#